data_f803ebe140e6f3dbb9230566e87bc618
#
_entry.id   f803ebe140e6f3dbb9230566e87bc618
#
_cell.length_a   1.000
_cell.length_b   1.000
_cell.length_c   1.000
_cell.angle_alpha   90.00
_cell.angle_beta   90.00
_cell.angle_gamma   90.00
#
_symmetry.space_group_name_H-M   'P 1'
#
loop_
_entity.id
_entity.type
_entity.pdbx_description
1 polymer ?
#
loop_
_entity_poly.entity_id
_entity_poly.type
_entity_poly.pdbx_seq_one_letter_code
_entity_poly.pdbx_strand_id
1 'polypeptide(L)'
;LDEEKTAVALGLAVSLAAGVKANFGTMTKPLHVGETTRNGLAAALLAEQGFTANPGAFEHSQGFLELFNGEGNYDTSRLLEGWADPFDIVSPGLAIKKYPCCGSTHSAIDAMLALREKHGLNGDNVTEIISHTHPRRLKHTNRPNPQTSLDAKFSVQYTMARALVDGRVIVDNFEGDAINDKHIRDVMTRITANSRPHTEPDEHFFAEVSVTTKSGETFTQWIQQPQGRGPKYPLPDGALKAKFEGCAERVLTAVGVEQLHACIEGLETADDINTMTALIEKNRIDTPHQRVA
;
A
#
# COMPACT_ATOMS: atom_id res chain seq x y z
N LEU A 1 0.18 24.72 19.93
CA LEU A 1 1.07 24.47 21.09
C LEU A 1 2.33 25.29 20.94
N ASP A 2 2.86 25.83 22.05
CA ASP A 2 4.19 26.35 22.14
C ASP A 2 5.25 25.23 22.20
N GLU A 3 6.53 25.58 22.28
CA GLU A 3 7.64 24.62 22.31
C GLU A 3 7.56 23.68 23.52
N GLU A 4 7.28 24.21 24.71
CA GLU A 4 7.20 23.43 25.95
C GLU A 4 6.04 22.43 25.90
N LYS A 5 4.86 22.87 25.52
CA LYS A 5 3.68 22.01 25.36
C LYS A 5 3.85 21.00 24.24
N THR A 6 4.58 21.36 23.17
CA THR A 6 4.90 20.43 22.08
C THR A 6 5.82 19.30 22.57
N ALA A 7 6.87 19.63 23.35
CA ALA A 7 7.73 18.63 23.97
C ALA A 7 6.98 17.69 24.90
N VAL A 8 6.05 18.24 25.71
CA VAL A 8 5.15 17.42 26.56
C VAL A 8 4.24 16.52 25.70
N ALA A 9 3.65 17.04 24.61
CA ALA A 9 2.80 16.23 23.71
C ALA A 9 3.59 15.08 23.08
N LEU A 10 4.83 15.31 22.66
CA LEU A 10 5.72 14.27 22.17
C LEU A 10 6.04 13.23 23.25
N GLY A 11 6.32 13.66 24.48
CA GLY A 11 6.55 12.77 25.62
C GLY A 11 5.34 11.88 25.96
N LEU A 12 4.12 12.42 25.83
CA LEU A 12 2.87 11.65 25.94
C LEU A 12 2.74 10.65 24.80
N ALA A 13 3.00 11.07 23.57
CA ALA A 13 2.90 10.21 22.39
C ALA A 13 3.85 9.02 22.45
N VAL A 14 5.04 9.20 23.00
CA VAL A 14 6.00 8.10 23.27
C VAL A 14 5.37 6.99 24.12
N SER A 15 4.68 7.36 25.19
CA SER A 15 4.03 6.41 26.08
C SER A 15 2.82 5.71 25.45
N LEU A 16 2.25 6.29 24.40
CA LEU A 16 1.12 5.76 23.63
C LEU A 16 1.54 5.00 22.37
N ALA A 17 2.84 4.98 22.07
CA ALA A 17 3.36 4.29 20.90
C ALA A 17 3.18 2.77 21.04
N ALA A 18 2.55 2.16 20.03
CA ALA A 18 2.23 0.74 20.04
C ALA A 18 2.12 0.20 18.60
N GLY A 19 1.83 -1.09 18.51
CA GLY A 19 1.59 -1.79 17.26
C GLY A 19 2.71 -2.75 16.89
N VAL A 20 2.33 -3.96 16.48
CA VAL A 20 3.28 -5.02 16.09
C VAL A 20 3.04 -5.46 14.65
N LYS A 21 4.12 -5.63 13.91
CA LYS A 21 4.07 -6.04 12.50
C LYS A 21 3.49 -7.44 12.29
N ALA A 22 3.43 -8.27 13.33
CA ALA A 22 2.82 -9.60 13.27
C ALA A 22 1.33 -9.54 12.85
N ASN A 23 0.65 -8.42 13.07
CA ASN A 23 -0.74 -8.19 12.65
C ASN A 23 -0.90 -7.76 11.17
N PHE A 24 0.17 -7.73 10.38
CA PHE A 24 0.04 -7.44 8.95
C PHE A 24 -0.74 -8.56 8.25
N GLY A 25 -1.67 -8.16 7.39
CA GLY A 25 -2.62 -9.07 6.73
C GLY A 25 -3.89 -9.33 7.54
N THR A 26 -4.15 -8.56 8.59
CA THR A 26 -5.40 -8.56 9.37
C THR A 26 -6.02 -7.17 9.42
N MET A 27 -7.25 -7.05 9.91
CA MET A 27 -7.94 -5.77 10.14
C MET A 27 -7.21 -4.89 11.17
N THR A 28 -6.37 -5.48 12.03
CA THR A 28 -5.58 -4.74 13.02
C THR A 28 -4.54 -3.81 12.37
N LYS A 29 -4.06 -4.12 11.17
CA LYS A 29 -3.11 -3.23 10.47
C LYS A 29 -3.67 -1.82 10.22
N PRO A 30 -4.85 -1.63 9.59
CA PRO A 30 -5.45 -0.29 9.48
C PRO A 30 -5.82 0.32 10.84
N LEU A 31 -6.19 -0.49 11.84
CA LEU A 31 -6.44 -0.03 13.20
C LEU A 31 -5.19 0.65 13.80
N HIS A 32 -3.97 0.14 13.56
CA HIS A 32 -2.75 0.80 14.03
C HIS A 32 -2.64 2.25 13.55
N VAL A 33 -3.03 2.53 12.30
CA VAL A 33 -3.02 3.91 11.77
C VAL A 33 -4.04 4.78 12.50
N GLY A 34 -5.26 4.28 12.68
CA GLY A 34 -6.31 5.00 13.41
C GLY A 34 -5.92 5.30 14.87
N GLU A 35 -5.35 4.30 15.57
CA GLU A 35 -4.89 4.45 16.95
C GLU A 35 -3.73 5.46 17.05
N THR A 36 -2.77 5.42 16.14
CA THR A 36 -1.66 6.38 16.11
C THR A 36 -2.17 7.81 15.93
N THR A 37 -3.10 8.02 15.00
CA THR A 37 -3.72 9.35 14.77
C THR A 37 -4.50 9.84 15.99
N ARG A 38 -5.33 8.96 16.57
CA ARG A 38 -6.08 9.26 17.80
C ARG A 38 -5.15 9.64 18.95
N ASN A 39 -4.12 8.84 19.18
CA ASN A 39 -3.19 9.02 20.28
C ASN A 39 -2.36 10.30 20.12
N GLY A 40 -1.94 10.64 18.92
CA GLY A 40 -1.21 11.89 18.64
C GLY A 40 -2.09 13.12 18.92
N LEU A 41 -3.34 13.11 18.45
CA LEU A 41 -4.29 14.20 18.74
C LEU A 41 -4.60 14.30 20.24
N ALA A 42 -4.86 13.19 20.91
CA ALA A 42 -5.13 13.15 22.35
C ALA A 42 -3.93 13.69 23.16
N ALA A 43 -2.70 13.33 22.80
CA ALA A 43 -1.48 13.83 23.43
C ALA A 43 -1.36 15.36 23.29
N ALA A 44 -1.65 15.91 22.11
CA ALA A 44 -1.64 17.36 21.88
C ALA A 44 -2.70 18.08 22.70
N LEU A 45 -3.93 17.58 22.74
CA LEU A 45 -5.02 18.18 23.53
C LEU A 45 -4.75 18.11 25.03
N LEU A 46 -4.18 17.01 25.54
CA LEU A 46 -3.80 16.87 26.93
C LEU A 46 -2.71 17.87 27.32
N ALA A 47 -1.66 18.01 26.48
CA ALA A 47 -0.59 18.98 26.70
C ALA A 47 -1.11 20.43 26.66
N GLU A 48 -2.06 20.74 25.79
CA GLU A 48 -2.71 22.05 25.73
C GLU A 48 -3.38 22.38 27.06
N GLN A 49 -4.04 21.39 27.69
CA GLN A 49 -4.73 21.53 28.97
C GLN A 49 -3.79 21.45 30.19
N GLY A 50 -2.46 21.41 29.99
CA GLY A 50 -1.49 21.42 31.08
C GLY A 50 -1.17 20.03 31.66
N PHE A 51 -1.51 18.94 30.97
CA PHE A 51 -1.04 17.62 31.36
C PHE A 51 0.47 17.53 31.24
N THR A 52 1.13 16.76 32.11
CA THR A 52 2.59 16.72 32.19
C THR A 52 3.15 15.39 31.65
N ALA A 53 4.35 15.47 31.06
CA ALA A 53 5.13 14.34 30.65
C ALA A 53 6.63 14.69 30.76
N ASN A 54 7.49 13.68 30.66
CA ASN A 54 8.93 13.94 30.51
C ASN A 54 9.23 14.44 29.09
N PRO A 55 9.68 15.70 28.91
CA PRO A 55 9.98 16.22 27.58
C PRO A 55 11.17 15.51 26.89
N GLY A 56 12.08 14.87 27.68
CA GLY A 56 13.19 14.05 27.16
C GLY A 56 12.86 12.57 26.99
N ALA A 57 11.58 12.20 26.83
CA ALA A 57 11.14 10.80 26.74
C ALA A 57 11.66 10.04 25.51
N PHE A 58 12.10 10.72 24.45
CA PHE A 58 12.71 10.08 23.29
C PHE A 58 14.10 9.51 23.60
N GLU A 59 14.98 10.33 24.14
CA GLU A 59 16.40 10.05 24.35
C GLU A 59 16.73 9.46 25.75
N HIS A 60 15.77 9.39 26.65
CA HIS A 60 15.95 8.84 27.99
C HIS A 60 16.39 7.37 27.92
N SER A 61 17.27 6.94 28.86
CA SER A 61 17.74 5.54 28.93
C SER A 61 16.64 4.48 29.13
N GLN A 62 15.43 4.89 29.45
CA GLN A 62 14.20 4.07 29.47
C GLN A 62 13.16 4.63 28.52
N GLY A 63 13.58 5.38 27.51
CA GLY A 63 12.74 6.10 26.57
C GLY A 63 12.51 5.35 25.26
N PHE A 64 11.94 6.08 24.30
CA PHE A 64 11.49 5.52 23.03
C PHE A 64 12.62 4.88 22.22
N LEU A 65 13.74 5.58 22.07
CA LEU A 65 14.85 5.12 21.23
C LEU A 65 15.45 3.83 21.79
N GLU A 66 15.65 3.77 23.09
CA GLU A 66 16.17 2.58 23.77
C GLU A 66 15.20 1.40 23.70
N LEU A 67 13.94 1.63 24.01
CA LEU A 67 12.90 0.59 24.04
C LEU A 67 12.67 -0.07 22.69
N PHE A 68 12.63 0.72 21.60
CA PHE A 68 12.29 0.21 20.27
C PHE A 68 13.49 -0.22 19.44
N ASN A 69 14.70 0.24 19.73
CA ASN A 69 15.90 -0.10 18.97
C ASN A 69 16.89 -0.98 19.77
N GLY A 70 16.88 -0.89 21.10
CA GLY A 70 17.88 -1.47 21.97
C GLY A 70 19.15 -0.62 22.09
N GLU A 71 19.89 -0.81 23.17
CA GLU A 71 21.09 -0.06 23.50
C GLU A 71 22.13 -0.08 22.38
N GLY A 72 22.61 1.10 21.99
CA GLY A 72 23.64 1.26 20.97
C GLY A 72 23.20 1.01 19.52
N ASN A 73 21.93 0.74 19.27
CA ASN A 73 21.39 0.47 17.92
C ASN A 73 20.73 1.68 17.25
N TYR A 74 20.94 2.88 17.76
CA TYR A 74 20.42 4.11 17.19
C TYR A 74 21.44 5.23 17.27
N ASP A 75 21.33 6.20 16.35
CA ASP A 75 22.21 7.37 16.25
C ASP A 75 21.36 8.63 16.26
N THR A 76 21.36 9.35 17.38
CA THR A 76 20.58 10.58 17.56
C THR A 76 21.07 11.73 16.70
N SER A 77 22.33 11.74 16.27
CA SER A 77 22.89 12.80 15.43
C SER A 77 22.19 12.91 14.07
N ARG A 78 21.61 11.80 13.61
CA ARG A 78 20.92 11.69 12.31
C ARG A 78 19.42 12.02 12.35
N LEU A 79 18.83 12.18 13.53
CA LEU A 79 17.38 12.38 13.66
C LEU A 79 16.90 13.68 12.98
N LEU A 80 17.72 14.71 13.00
CA LEU A 80 17.40 16.01 12.42
C LEU A 80 18.20 16.32 11.16
N GLU A 81 18.96 15.35 10.64
CA GLU A 81 19.70 15.51 9.39
C GLU A 81 18.73 15.73 8.23
N GLY A 82 18.84 16.87 7.55
CA GLY A 82 17.94 17.24 6.46
C GLY A 82 16.49 17.51 6.90
N TRP A 83 16.26 17.86 8.17
CA TRP A 83 14.91 18.13 8.69
C TRP A 83 14.21 19.20 7.86
N ALA A 84 13.08 18.80 7.23
CA ALA A 84 12.23 19.66 6.40
C ALA A 84 12.91 20.32 5.18
N ASP A 85 14.09 19.83 4.75
CA ASP A 85 14.83 20.35 3.59
C ASP A 85 15.38 19.22 2.70
N PRO A 86 14.62 18.80 1.68
CA PRO A 86 13.22 19.13 1.43
C PRO A 86 12.25 18.38 2.37
N PHE A 87 11.00 18.83 2.47
CA PHE A 87 9.96 18.04 3.15
C PHE A 87 9.82 16.64 2.54
N ASP A 88 9.61 15.62 3.36
CA ASP A 88 9.44 14.22 2.90
C ASP A 88 8.29 14.03 1.91
N ILE A 89 7.26 14.87 1.94
CA ILE A 89 6.17 14.86 0.97
C ILE A 89 6.65 15.23 -0.45
N VAL A 90 7.75 16.00 -0.55
CA VAL A 90 8.38 16.38 -1.82
C VAL A 90 9.43 15.35 -2.22
N SER A 91 10.32 14.97 -1.29
CA SER A 91 11.36 13.97 -1.52
C SER A 91 11.60 13.16 -0.24
N PRO A 92 11.45 11.83 -0.27
CA PRO A 92 11.24 10.93 -1.41
C PRO A 92 9.83 10.95 -2.03
N GLY A 93 8.91 11.75 -1.49
CA GLY A 93 7.55 11.90 -1.99
C GLY A 93 6.59 10.79 -1.56
N LEU A 94 5.35 10.86 -2.06
CA LEU A 94 4.33 9.89 -1.76
C LEU A 94 4.40 8.68 -2.71
N ALA A 95 4.19 7.49 -2.16
CA ALA A 95 4.00 6.28 -2.94
C ALA A 95 2.49 5.97 -3.05
N ILE A 96 1.98 5.97 -4.28
CA ILE A 96 0.57 5.68 -4.57
C ILE A 96 0.46 4.23 -5.06
N LYS A 97 -0.33 3.42 -4.37
CA LYS A 97 -0.60 2.05 -4.81
C LYS A 97 -1.45 2.05 -6.08
N LYS A 98 -0.92 1.50 -7.16
CA LYS A 98 -1.65 1.29 -8.41
C LYS A 98 -2.72 0.19 -8.27
N TYR A 99 -2.42 -0.87 -7.52
CA TYR A 99 -3.29 -2.03 -7.33
C TYR A 99 -3.80 -2.16 -5.90
N PRO A 100 -5.02 -2.69 -5.69
CA PRO A 100 -5.66 -2.79 -4.36
C PRO A 100 -5.15 -4.00 -3.55
N CYS A 101 -3.84 -4.21 -3.53
CA CYS A 101 -3.18 -5.32 -2.86
C CYS A 101 -1.89 -4.90 -2.15
N CYS A 102 -1.12 -5.86 -1.65
CA CYS A 102 0.15 -5.57 -1.00
C CYS A 102 1.16 -4.97 -1.99
N GLY A 103 1.75 -3.81 -1.66
CA GLY A 103 2.75 -3.15 -2.51
C GLY A 103 3.96 -4.03 -2.87
N SER A 104 4.22 -5.09 -2.10
CA SER A 104 5.28 -6.05 -2.39
C SER A 104 4.98 -7.00 -3.56
N THR A 105 3.74 -7.01 -4.09
CA THR A 105 3.36 -7.78 -5.28
C THR A 105 3.31 -6.92 -6.55
N HIS A 106 3.37 -5.59 -6.42
CA HIS A 106 3.11 -4.68 -7.54
C HIS A 106 4.10 -4.83 -8.69
N SER A 107 5.41 -4.96 -8.41
CA SER A 107 6.41 -5.16 -9.47
C SER A 107 6.19 -6.46 -10.24
N ALA A 108 5.76 -7.53 -9.57
CA ALA A 108 5.41 -8.80 -10.24
C ALA A 108 4.15 -8.64 -11.11
N ILE A 109 3.18 -7.83 -10.68
CA ILE A 109 1.99 -7.49 -11.47
C ILE A 109 2.40 -6.67 -12.70
N ASP A 110 3.19 -5.61 -12.53
CA ASP A 110 3.66 -4.76 -13.63
C ASP A 110 4.45 -5.58 -14.66
N ALA A 111 5.34 -6.49 -14.20
CA ALA A 111 6.09 -7.38 -15.08
C ALA A 111 5.17 -8.33 -15.87
N MET A 112 4.19 -8.94 -15.20
CA MET A 112 3.24 -9.86 -15.83
C MET A 112 2.36 -9.14 -16.87
N LEU A 113 1.86 -7.94 -16.55
CA LEU A 113 1.07 -7.14 -17.49
C LEU A 113 1.87 -6.75 -18.72
N ALA A 114 3.13 -6.34 -18.55
CA ALA A 114 4.03 -6.01 -19.64
C ALA A 114 4.30 -7.23 -20.55
N LEU A 115 4.56 -8.40 -19.97
CA LEU A 115 4.76 -9.65 -20.71
C LEU A 115 3.51 -10.06 -21.47
N ARG A 116 2.33 -9.98 -20.80
CA ARG A 116 1.02 -10.25 -21.39
C ARG A 116 0.77 -9.39 -22.63
N GLU A 117 0.94 -8.10 -22.50
CA GLU A 117 0.72 -7.14 -23.59
C GLU A 117 1.68 -7.36 -24.74
N LYS A 118 2.98 -7.47 -24.44
CA LYS A 118 4.05 -7.57 -25.46
C LYS A 118 4.00 -8.88 -26.26
N HIS A 119 3.62 -9.99 -25.62
CA HIS A 119 3.71 -11.33 -26.21
C HIS A 119 2.35 -12.03 -26.37
N GLY A 120 1.23 -11.35 -26.13
CA GLY A 120 -0.10 -11.95 -26.27
C GLY A 120 -0.36 -13.11 -25.31
N LEU A 121 0.24 -13.07 -24.10
CA LEU A 121 0.14 -14.15 -23.13
C LEU A 121 -1.25 -14.15 -22.47
N ASN A 122 -1.72 -15.34 -22.13
CA ASN A 122 -2.98 -15.56 -21.40
C ASN A 122 -2.89 -16.88 -20.60
N GLY A 123 -3.93 -17.17 -19.80
CA GLY A 123 -3.98 -18.37 -18.98
C GLY A 123 -3.91 -19.70 -19.76
N ASP A 124 -4.27 -19.69 -21.05
CA ASP A 124 -4.35 -20.90 -21.87
C ASP A 124 -3.04 -21.22 -22.58
N ASN A 125 -2.19 -20.24 -22.89
CA ASN A 125 -0.95 -20.44 -23.66
C ASN A 125 0.33 -20.52 -22.80
N VAL A 126 0.22 -20.42 -21.49
CA VAL A 126 1.36 -20.43 -20.55
C VAL A 126 1.40 -21.76 -19.79
N THR A 127 2.62 -22.34 -19.64
CA THR A 127 2.86 -23.59 -18.90
C THR A 127 3.53 -23.36 -17.56
N GLU A 128 4.41 -22.36 -17.45
CA GLU A 128 5.18 -22.09 -16.24
C GLU A 128 5.42 -20.59 -16.06
N ILE A 129 5.39 -20.15 -14.83
CA ILE A 129 5.70 -18.77 -14.42
C ILE A 129 6.63 -18.82 -13.21
N ILE A 130 7.79 -18.18 -13.31
CA ILE A 130 8.75 -18.06 -12.23
C ILE A 130 8.90 -16.58 -11.88
N SER A 131 8.68 -16.24 -10.63
CA SER A 131 8.89 -14.88 -10.11
C SER A 131 10.02 -14.86 -9.09
N HIS A 132 10.97 -13.96 -9.25
CA HIS A 132 12.00 -13.68 -8.26
C HIS A 132 11.77 -12.29 -7.65
N THR A 133 11.85 -12.19 -6.33
CA THR A 133 11.73 -10.93 -5.60
C THR A 133 12.64 -10.91 -4.37
N HIS A 134 12.73 -9.77 -3.72
CA HIS A 134 13.53 -9.60 -2.50
C HIS A 134 13.05 -10.52 -1.38
N PRO A 135 13.95 -11.23 -0.65
CA PRO A 135 13.58 -12.20 0.41
C PRO A 135 12.64 -11.62 1.47
N ARG A 136 12.88 -10.35 1.87
CA ARG A 136 12.05 -9.64 2.85
C ARG A 136 10.61 -9.43 2.36
N ARG A 137 10.39 -9.32 1.03
CA ARG A 137 9.06 -9.16 0.44
C ARG A 137 8.37 -10.50 0.29
N LEU A 138 9.09 -11.49 -0.21
CA LEU A 138 8.57 -12.84 -0.40
C LEU A 138 8.06 -13.44 0.91
N LYS A 139 8.73 -13.17 2.03
CA LYS A 139 8.36 -13.71 3.36
C LYS A 139 6.88 -13.53 3.73
N HIS A 140 6.22 -12.48 3.24
CA HIS A 140 4.80 -12.22 3.54
C HIS A 140 3.88 -12.27 2.32
N THR A 141 4.43 -12.48 1.09
CA THR A 141 3.64 -12.55 -0.15
C THR A 141 3.64 -13.92 -0.81
N ASN A 142 4.47 -14.86 -0.37
CA ASN A 142 4.42 -16.22 -0.87
C ASN A 142 3.24 -16.98 -0.24
N ARG A 143 2.06 -16.83 -0.85
CA ARG A 143 0.81 -17.48 -0.42
C ARG A 143 0.17 -18.21 -1.60
N PRO A 144 0.66 -19.43 -1.93
CA PRO A 144 0.19 -20.17 -3.10
C PRO A 144 -1.27 -20.66 -3.00
N ASN A 145 -1.83 -20.69 -1.79
CA ASN A 145 -3.21 -21.12 -1.56
C ASN A 145 -3.97 -20.17 -0.63
N PRO A 146 -4.28 -18.93 -1.07
CA PRO A 146 -5.03 -17.97 -0.26
C PRO A 146 -6.46 -18.48 -0.01
N GLN A 147 -6.94 -18.36 1.24
CA GLN A 147 -8.25 -18.84 1.66
C GLN A 147 -9.27 -17.70 1.81
N THR A 148 -8.80 -16.46 1.92
CA THR A 148 -9.65 -15.29 2.12
C THR A 148 -9.29 -14.19 1.12
N SER A 149 -10.20 -13.23 0.93
CA SER A 149 -9.95 -11.99 0.18
C SER A 149 -8.66 -11.28 0.66
N LEU A 150 -8.47 -11.23 1.97
CA LEU A 150 -7.29 -10.61 2.56
C LEU A 150 -6.01 -11.40 2.27
N ASP A 151 -6.05 -12.75 2.33
CA ASP A 151 -4.92 -13.57 1.92
C ASP A 151 -4.55 -13.37 0.46
N ALA A 152 -5.56 -13.29 -0.42
CA ALA A 152 -5.37 -13.07 -1.85
C ALA A 152 -4.68 -11.73 -2.14
N LYS A 153 -4.98 -10.67 -1.38
CA LYS A 153 -4.29 -9.37 -1.46
C LYS A 153 -2.80 -9.44 -1.07
N PHE A 154 -2.38 -10.51 -0.42
CA PHE A 154 -0.98 -10.79 -0.06
C PHE A 154 -0.38 -11.97 -0.83
N SER A 155 -1.09 -12.54 -1.81
CA SER A 155 -0.60 -13.65 -2.63
C SER A 155 0.00 -13.14 -3.93
N VAL A 156 1.31 -13.29 -4.12
CA VAL A 156 1.98 -12.96 -5.37
C VAL A 156 1.50 -13.88 -6.49
N GLN A 157 1.19 -15.14 -6.21
CA GLN A 157 0.65 -16.10 -7.16
C GLN A 157 -0.73 -15.65 -7.66
N TYR A 158 -1.63 -15.30 -6.74
CA TYR A 158 -2.99 -14.87 -7.08
C TYR A 158 -2.98 -13.57 -7.91
N THR A 159 -2.20 -12.58 -7.49
CA THR A 159 -2.15 -11.28 -8.17
C THR A 159 -1.52 -11.38 -9.56
N MET A 160 -0.51 -12.24 -9.76
CA MET A 160 0.05 -12.51 -11.09
C MET A 160 -0.94 -13.30 -11.97
N ALA A 161 -1.65 -14.28 -11.41
CA ALA A 161 -2.68 -15.02 -12.16
C ALA A 161 -3.78 -14.08 -12.66
N ARG A 162 -4.26 -13.16 -11.82
CA ARG A 162 -5.22 -12.12 -12.23
C ARG A 162 -4.65 -11.20 -13.32
N ALA A 163 -3.41 -10.75 -13.16
CA ALA A 163 -2.75 -9.93 -14.18
C ALA A 163 -2.67 -10.65 -15.54
N LEU A 164 -2.31 -11.95 -15.54
CA LEU A 164 -2.22 -12.74 -16.76
C LEU A 164 -3.58 -12.98 -17.41
N VAL A 165 -4.57 -13.40 -16.65
CA VAL A 165 -5.89 -13.81 -17.18
C VAL A 165 -6.74 -12.58 -17.50
N ASP A 166 -6.93 -11.68 -16.53
CA ASP A 166 -7.84 -10.55 -16.66
C ASP A 166 -7.20 -9.33 -17.35
N GLY A 167 -5.87 -9.28 -17.45
CA GLY A 167 -5.13 -8.12 -17.96
C GLY A 167 -5.21 -6.90 -17.03
N ARG A 168 -5.66 -7.08 -15.81
CA ARG A 168 -5.84 -6.03 -14.80
C ARG A 168 -5.91 -6.62 -13.40
N VAL A 169 -5.65 -5.78 -12.38
CA VAL A 169 -5.83 -6.16 -10.97
C VAL A 169 -6.61 -5.02 -10.29
N ILE A 170 -7.87 -5.25 -10.04
CA ILE A 170 -8.84 -4.27 -9.51
C ILE A 170 -9.51 -4.80 -8.24
N VAL A 171 -10.31 -3.95 -7.57
CA VAL A 171 -10.97 -4.29 -6.30
C VAL A 171 -11.84 -5.55 -6.43
N ASP A 172 -12.59 -5.68 -7.52
CA ASP A 172 -13.50 -6.80 -7.76
C ASP A 172 -12.80 -8.16 -7.82
N ASN A 173 -11.50 -8.19 -8.18
CA ASN A 173 -10.72 -9.43 -8.14
C ASN A 173 -10.55 -10.01 -6.71
N PHE A 174 -10.85 -9.23 -5.67
CA PHE A 174 -10.69 -9.63 -4.27
C PHE A 174 -12.00 -9.71 -3.50
N GLU A 175 -13.15 -9.59 -4.17
CA GLU A 175 -14.46 -9.56 -3.52
C GLU A 175 -15.32 -10.77 -3.89
N GLY A 176 -16.31 -11.04 -3.03
CA GLY A 176 -17.23 -12.15 -3.24
C GLY A 176 -16.50 -13.48 -3.42
N ASP A 177 -16.90 -14.23 -4.43
CA ASP A 177 -16.34 -15.54 -4.76
C ASP A 177 -15.16 -15.49 -5.76
N ALA A 178 -14.65 -14.29 -6.07
CA ALA A 178 -13.58 -14.13 -7.06
C ALA A 178 -12.32 -14.95 -6.71
N ILE A 179 -12.00 -15.12 -5.43
CA ILE A 179 -10.83 -15.90 -5.01
C ILE A 179 -10.94 -17.39 -5.32
N ASN A 180 -12.15 -17.89 -5.56
CA ASN A 180 -12.45 -19.30 -5.86
C ASN A 180 -12.59 -19.60 -7.36
N ASP A 181 -12.36 -18.59 -8.22
CA ASP A 181 -12.37 -18.77 -9.67
C ASP A 181 -11.43 -19.90 -10.09
N LYS A 182 -12.00 -20.95 -10.69
CA LYS A 182 -11.26 -22.18 -11.03
C LYS A 182 -10.15 -21.96 -12.04
N HIS A 183 -10.37 -21.06 -13.00
CA HIS A 183 -9.35 -20.75 -14.01
C HIS A 183 -8.15 -20.03 -13.40
N ILE A 184 -8.41 -19.05 -12.51
CA ILE A 184 -7.35 -18.37 -11.75
C ILE A 184 -6.61 -19.36 -10.87
N ARG A 185 -7.31 -20.24 -10.16
CA ARG A 185 -6.69 -21.27 -9.30
C ARG A 185 -5.83 -22.24 -10.09
N ASP A 186 -6.25 -22.64 -11.27
CA ASP A 186 -5.45 -23.47 -12.17
C ASP A 186 -4.15 -22.75 -12.61
N VAL A 187 -4.25 -21.50 -13.06
CA VAL A 187 -3.07 -20.69 -13.42
C VAL A 187 -2.12 -20.52 -12.24
N MET A 188 -2.62 -20.32 -11.03
CA MET A 188 -1.78 -20.20 -9.82
C MET A 188 -0.90 -21.43 -9.59
N THR A 189 -1.34 -22.64 -9.97
CA THR A 189 -0.54 -23.86 -9.80
C THR A 189 0.73 -23.89 -10.65
N ARG A 190 0.79 -23.05 -11.67
CA ARG A 190 1.93 -22.90 -12.59
C ARG A 190 2.91 -21.80 -12.14
N ILE A 191 2.62 -21.10 -11.03
CA ILE A 191 3.39 -19.95 -10.56
C ILE A 191 4.26 -20.33 -9.37
N THR A 192 5.58 -20.27 -9.58
CA THR A 192 6.57 -20.44 -8.52
C THR A 192 7.18 -19.09 -8.15
N ALA A 193 7.18 -18.77 -6.86
CA ALA A 193 7.76 -17.54 -6.34
C ALA A 193 9.00 -17.84 -5.50
N ASN A 194 10.14 -17.28 -5.91
CA ASN A 194 11.45 -17.47 -5.31
C ASN A 194 12.02 -16.16 -4.77
N SER A 195 12.93 -16.26 -3.81
CA SER A 195 13.72 -15.13 -3.39
C SER A 195 15.02 -15.06 -4.19
N ARG A 196 15.42 -13.83 -4.52
CA ARG A 196 16.75 -13.55 -5.05
C ARG A 196 17.40 -12.48 -4.17
N PRO A 197 18.58 -12.72 -3.60
CA PRO A 197 19.38 -11.68 -2.97
C PRO A 197 19.70 -10.59 -3.99
N HIS A 198 19.74 -9.35 -3.54
CA HIS A 198 20.18 -8.21 -4.34
C HIS A 198 21.20 -7.40 -3.56
N THR A 199 22.01 -6.63 -4.25
CA THR A 199 23.11 -5.86 -3.70
C THR A 199 22.84 -4.36 -3.65
N GLU A 200 21.84 -3.88 -4.41
CA GLU A 200 21.56 -2.47 -4.55
C GLU A 200 20.47 -1.99 -3.56
N PRO A 201 20.71 -0.90 -2.82
CA PRO A 201 19.76 -0.37 -1.84
C PRO A 201 18.37 -0.06 -2.40
N ASP A 202 18.31 0.36 -3.67
CA ASP A 202 17.06 0.78 -4.33
C ASP A 202 16.22 -0.39 -4.87
N GLU A 203 16.71 -1.64 -4.77
CA GLU A 203 16.04 -2.83 -5.32
C GLU A 203 15.09 -3.55 -4.33
N HIS A 204 14.68 -2.90 -3.24
CA HIS A 204 13.83 -3.54 -2.24
C HIS A 204 12.45 -4.00 -2.75
N PHE A 205 11.98 -3.52 -3.89
CA PHE A 205 10.68 -3.86 -4.46
C PHE A 205 10.75 -4.45 -5.86
N PHE A 206 11.92 -4.89 -6.29
CA PHE A 206 12.08 -5.49 -7.60
C PHE A 206 11.24 -6.77 -7.77
N ALA A 207 10.92 -7.07 -9.02
CA ALA A 207 10.52 -8.40 -9.45
C ALA A 207 11.13 -8.73 -10.82
N GLU A 208 11.57 -9.96 -10.97
CA GLU A 208 11.89 -10.58 -12.26
C GLU A 208 10.87 -11.68 -12.51
N VAL A 209 10.14 -11.61 -13.59
CA VAL A 209 9.12 -12.60 -13.96
C VAL A 209 9.51 -13.23 -15.28
N SER A 210 9.62 -14.55 -15.29
CA SER A 210 9.85 -15.37 -16.49
C SER A 210 8.61 -16.22 -16.75
N VAL A 211 8.14 -16.24 -18.00
CA VAL A 211 6.96 -16.98 -18.44
C VAL A 211 7.34 -17.90 -19.60
N THR A 212 7.07 -19.18 -19.43
CA THR A 212 7.25 -20.20 -20.48
C THR A 212 5.90 -20.54 -21.10
N THR A 213 5.84 -20.49 -22.42
CA THR A 213 4.62 -20.79 -23.20
C THR A 213 4.51 -22.28 -23.53
N LYS A 214 3.35 -22.70 -24.03
CA LYS A 214 3.14 -24.05 -24.57
C LYS A 214 3.98 -24.36 -25.80
N SER A 215 4.44 -23.33 -26.56
CA SER A 215 5.39 -23.48 -27.65
C SER A 215 6.86 -23.69 -27.21
N GLY A 216 7.12 -23.56 -25.90
CA GLY A 216 8.46 -23.69 -25.32
C GLY A 216 9.28 -22.41 -25.31
N GLU A 217 8.71 -21.29 -25.77
CA GLU A 217 9.36 -19.98 -25.69
C GLU A 217 9.30 -19.44 -24.26
N THR A 218 10.39 -18.78 -23.82
CA THR A 218 10.46 -18.16 -22.50
C THR A 218 10.73 -16.67 -22.64
N PHE A 219 9.90 -15.86 -21.99
CA PHE A 219 10.00 -14.41 -21.97
C PHE A 219 10.23 -13.93 -20.54
N THR A 220 11.12 -12.97 -20.35
CA THR A 220 11.49 -12.45 -19.05
C THR A 220 11.34 -10.93 -19.00
N GLN A 221 10.79 -10.42 -17.89
CA GLN A 221 10.66 -9.00 -17.61
C GLN A 221 11.20 -8.69 -16.21
N TRP A 222 12.06 -7.69 -16.15
CA TRP A 222 12.56 -7.10 -14.90
C TRP A 222 11.84 -5.77 -14.63
N ILE A 223 11.41 -5.59 -13.38
CA ILE A 223 10.89 -4.32 -12.85
C ILE A 223 11.65 -3.99 -11.57
N GLN A 224 12.39 -2.90 -11.56
CA GLN A 224 13.18 -2.46 -10.40
C GLN A 224 12.29 -1.96 -9.26
N GLN A 225 11.32 -1.11 -9.58
CA GLN A 225 10.35 -0.54 -8.66
C GLN A 225 8.97 -0.49 -9.35
N PRO A 226 7.86 -0.69 -8.62
CA PRO A 226 6.54 -0.61 -9.23
C PRO A 226 6.16 0.84 -9.54
N GLN A 227 5.30 1.01 -10.55
CA GLN A 227 4.72 2.31 -10.87
C GLN A 227 3.96 2.91 -9.68
N GLY A 228 4.04 4.23 -9.53
CA GLY A 228 3.46 4.97 -8.41
C GLY A 228 4.34 5.02 -7.16
N ARG A 229 5.57 4.50 -7.22
CA ARG A 229 6.48 4.50 -6.08
C ARG A 229 7.43 5.70 -6.09
N GLY A 230 6.84 6.86 -5.83
CA GLY A 230 7.55 8.13 -5.80
C GLY A 230 7.83 8.74 -7.19
N PRO A 231 8.47 9.91 -7.22
CA PRO A 231 8.63 10.70 -8.45
C PRO A 231 9.44 10.01 -9.55
N LYS A 232 10.36 9.11 -9.19
CA LYS A 232 11.19 8.37 -10.17
C LYS A 232 10.41 7.28 -10.93
N TYR A 233 9.30 6.83 -10.37
CA TYR A 233 8.47 5.76 -10.93
C TYR A 233 7.00 6.20 -10.93
N PRO A 234 6.65 7.24 -11.70
CA PRO A 234 5.31 7.83 -11.69
C PRO A 234 4.26 6.82 -12.13
N LEU A 235 3.01 7.07 -11.75
CA LEU A 235 1.88 6.39 -12.37
C LEU A 235 1.77 6.80 -13.83
N PRO A 236 1.33 5.91 -14.74
CA PRO A 236 0.97 6.29 -16.10
C PRO A 236 -0.14 7.35 -16.12
N ASP A 237 -0.16 8.15 -17.18
CA ASP A 237 -1.20 9.17 -17.38
C ASP A 237 -2.59 8.54 -17.26
N GLY A 238 -3.48 9.22 -16.55
CA GLY A 238 -4.85 8.77 -16.31
C GLY A 238 -5.00 7.64 -15.26
N ALA A 239 -3.92 6.97 -14.83
CA ALA A 239 -4.03 5.84 -13.89
C ALA A 239 -4.54 6.26 -12.51
N LEU A 240 -4.19 7.47 -12.04
CA LEU A 240 -4.71 7.99 -10.77
C LEU A 240 -6.21 8.27 -10.86
N LYS A 241 -6.65 8.88 -11.96
CA LYS A 241 -8.07 9.15 -12.24
C LYS A 241 -8.86 7.85 -12.32
N ALA A 242 -8.39 6.87 -13.10
CA ALA A 242 -9.03 5.56 -13.22
C ALA A 242 -9.14 4.83 -11.87
N LYS A 243 -8.12 4.95 -11.01
CA LYS A 243 -8.17 4.41 -9.65
C LYS A 243 -9.22 5.14 -8.80
N PHE A 244 -9.31 6.46 -8.89
CA PHE A 244 -10.32 7.25 -8.19
C PHE A 244 -11.72 6.82 -8.63
N GLU A 245 -11.99 6.80 -9.94
CA GLU A 245 -13.25 6.39 -10.53
C GLU A 245 -13.65 4.98 -10.06
N GLY A 246 -12.78 3.98 -10.23
CA GLY A 246 -13.04 2.60 -9.82
C GLY A 246 -13.28 2.41 -8.32
N CYS A 247 -12.85 3.35 -7.47
CA CYS A 247 -13.17 3.35 -6.04
C CYS A 247 -14.50 4.09 -5.77
N ALA A 248 -14.71 5.25 -6.39
CA ALA A 248 -15.84 6.13 -6.12
C ALA A 248 -17.16 5.57 -6.67
N GLU A 249 -17.16 4.93 -7.84
CA GLU A 249 -18.32 4.27 -8.47
C GLU A 249 -18.97 3.21 -7.59
N ARG A 250 -18.26 2.69 -6.61
CA ARG A 250 -18.78 1.71 -5.66
C ARG A 250 -19.76 2.28 -4.65
N VAL A 251 -19.73 3.59 -4.46
CA VAL A 251 -20.51 4.29 -3.41
C VAL A 251 -21.21 5.55 -3.91
N LEU A 252 -20.90 6.01 -5.11
CA LEU A 252 -21.47 7.19 -5.72
C LEU A 252 -22.08 6.90 -7.09
N THR A 253 -23.07 7.70 -7.48
CA THR A 253 -23.59 7.72 -8.85
C THR A 253 -22.51 8.20 -9.83
N ALA A 254 -22.62 7.86 -11.12
CA ALA A 254 -21.66 8.32 -12.14
C ALA A 254 -21.52 9.84 -12.15
N VAL A 255 -22.64 10.58 -12.04
CA VAL A 255 -22.64 12.06 -11.92
C VAL A 255 -21.90 12.51 -10.65
N GLY A 256 -22.10 11.80 -9.54
CA GLY A 256 -21.40 12.09 -8.27
C GLY A 256 -19.89 11.89 -8.37
N VAL A 257 -19.45 10.87 -9.10
CA VAL A 257 -18.01 10.62 -9.35
C VAL A 257 -17.37 11.76 -10.12
N GLU A 258 -17.99 12.18 -11.23
CA GLU A 258 -17.51 13.31 -12.04
C GLU A 258 -17.47 14.64 -11.25
N GLN A 259 -18.54 14.92 -10.51
CA GLN A 259 -18.63 16.15 -9.70
C GLN A 259 -17.60 16.15 -8.56
N LEU A 260 -17.40 15.00 -7.90
CA LEU A 260 -16.42 14.89 -6.84
C LEU A 260 -14.99 15.03 -7.39
N HIS A 261 -14.70 14.43 -8.54
CA HIS A 261 -13.40 14.60 -9.19
C HIS A 261 -13.14 16.09 -9.51
N ALA A 262 -14.10 16.78 -10.12
CA ALA A 262 -13.97 18.20 -10.43
C ALA A 262 -13.79 19.06 -9.16
N CYS A 263 -14.50 18.72 -8.06
CA CYS A 263 -14.35 19.39 -6.77
C CYS A 263 -12.94 19.21 -6.18
N ILE A 264 -12.36 18.00 -6.30
CA ILE A 264 -10.99 17.72 -5.82
C ILE A 264 -9.95 18.46 -6.66
N GLU A 265 -10.11 18.50 -7.99
CA GLU A 265 -9.21 19.24 -8.88
C GLU A 265 -9.26 20.76 -8.63
N GLY A 266 -10.39 21.28 -8.13
CA GLY A 266 -10.57 22.68 -7.77
C GLY A 266 -10.35 23.01 -6.29
N LEU A 267 -9.82 22.07 -5.49
CA LEU A 267 -9.77 22.18 -4.02
C LEU A 267 -8.97 23.40 -3.55
N GLU A 268 -7.91 23.79 -4.25
CA GLU A 268 -7.08 24.95 -3.88
C GLU A 268 -7.82 26.30 -3.93
N THR A 269 -8.92 26.35 -4.67
CA THR A 269 -9.76 27.56 -4.82
C THR A 269 -11.12 27.42 -4.17
N ALA A 270 -11.36 26.34 -3.41
CA ALA A 270 -12.63 26.11 -2.74
C ALA A 270 -12.78 27.00 -1.50
N ASP A 271 -13.86 27.76 -1.43
CA ASP A 271 -14.17 28.60 -0.26
C ASP A 271 -14.58 27.78 0.97
N ASP A 272 -15.22 26.62 0.77
CA ASP A 272 -15.71 25.76 1.85
C ASP A 272 -15.61 24.28 1.48
N ILE A 273 -14.86 23.52 2.28
CA ILE A 273 -14.69 22.06 2.14
C ILE A 273 -16.00 21.28 2.34
N ASN A 274 -16.99 21.86 3.04
CA ASN A 274 -18.28 21.22 3.25
C ASN A 274 -19.06 21.01 1.95
N THR A 275 -18.75 21.76 0.89
CA THR A 275 -19.32 21.53 -0.46
C THR A 275 -18.98 20.13 -0.97
N MET A 276 -17.77 19.64 -0.73
CA MET A 276 -17.34 18.29 -1.11
C MET A 276 -18.10 17.20 -0.33
N THR A 277 -18.25 17.37 0.99
CA THR A 277 -18.97 16.39 1.81
C THR A 277 -20.46 16.35 1.47
N ALA A 278 -21.10 17.50 1.24
CA ALA A 278 -22.50 17.59 0.80
C ALA A 278 -22.71 16.93 -0.58
N LEU A 279 -21.74 17.07 -1.49
CA LEU A 279 -21.78 16.42 -2.79
C LEU A 279 -21.72 14.90 -2.68
N ILE A 280 -20.85 14.37 -1.81
CA ILE A 280 -20.76 12.93 -1.54
C ILE A 280 -22.10 12.42 -0.98
N GLU A 281 -22.66 13.11 0.01
CA GLU A 281 -23.91 12.70 0.63
C GLU A 281 -25.08 12.70 -0.36
N LYS A 282 -25.19 13.74 -1.20
CA LYS A 282 -26.23 13.88 -2.22
C LYS A 282 -26.20 12.78 -3.29
N ASN A 283 -25.00 12.33 -3.66
CA ASN A 283 -24.79 11.39 -4.78
C ASN A 283 -24.52 9.95 -4.32
N ARG A 284 -24.67 9.66 -3.04
CA ARG A 284 -24.47 8.33 -2.50
C ARG A 284 -25.48 7.35 -3.10
N ILE A 285 -25.00 6.17 -3.52
CA ILE A 285 -25.86 5.03 -3.88
C ILE A 285 -26.11 4.20 -2.63
N ASP A 286 -27.34 3.71 -2.47
CA ASP A 286 -27.69 2.73 -1.43
C ASP A 286 -27.06 1.38 -1.80
N THR A 287 -25.80 1.19 -1.41
CA THR A 287 -25.21 -0.15 -1.43
C THR A 287 -25.73 -0.92 -0.22
N PRO A 288 -26.28 -2.13 -0.41
CA PRO A 288 -26.56 -3.01 0.73
C PRO A 288 -25.26 -3.14 1.52
N HIS A 289 -25.27 -2.72 2.78
CA HIS A 289 -24.14 -2.89 3.68
C HIS A 289 -23.78 -4.38 3.69
N GLN A 290 -22.79 -4.79 2.91
CA GLN A 290 -22.08 -6.02 3.20
C GLN A 290 -21.39 -5.76 4.55
N ARG A 291 -22.05 -6.17 5.62
CA ARG A 291 -21.41 -6.27 6.94
C ARG A 291 -20.25 -7.20 6.72
N VAL A 292 -19.04 -6.64 6.80
CA VAL A 292 -17.81 -7.43 6.85
C VAL A 292 -17.93 -8.26 8.13
N ALA A 293 -18.27 -9.54 7.96
CA ALA A 293 -18.25 -10.54 9.03
C ALA A 293 -16.80 -10.96 9.29
#